data_ac4e74ab92a7e9bbb719e7a7d8f62b27
#
_entry.id   ac4e74ab92a7e9bbb719e7a7d8f62b27
#
_cell.length_a   1.000
_cell.length_b   1.000
_cell.length_c   1.000
_cell.angle_alpha   90.00
_cell.angle_beta   90.00
_cell.angle_gamma   90.00
#
_symmetry.space_group_name_H-M   'P 1'
#
loop_
_entity.id
_entity.type
_entity.pdbx_description
1 polymer ?
#
loop_
_entity_poly.entity_id
_entity_poly.type
_entity_poly.pdbx_seq_one_letter_code
_entity_poly.pdbx_strand_id
1 'polypeptide(L)'
;MTSAFDKIVIVTKETQMDQLVRAFATKSQAKFYLAQAAQAAAPVNAQSTQKKAGSAKNIQAHQVKSEFDEISLADSAYKEALKNLQSAIPAGINVQHIDWSYLPTFLFGEKDLVIALRQDGLVINIAKYLSEQPIVAVNPDPARYDGVLLPFTVGDFNHHFRRIVSGEFGVSAITIAKASLNDGQTIHGVNDIFIGPRTHTSFRCNVSFMGREEYQSSSGIIVSTGCGSTGWFRSIVEGARRISSGFDNAKPAKEQSRFPWDANHLFFSVREPFESKTSKT
;
A
#
# COMPACT_ATOMS: atom_id res chain seq x y z
N MET A 1 -18.64 29.74 -7.04
CA MET A 1 -18.92 28.30 -7.12
C MET A 1 -19.43 27.85 -5.76
N THR A 2 -20.61 27.28 -5.69
CA THR A 2 -21.09 26.64 -4.45
C THR A 2 -20.43 25.27 -4.37
N SER A 3 -19.62 25.04 -3.34
CA SER A 3 -19.03 23.73 -3.06
C SER A 3 -20.07 22.84 -2.36
N ALA A 4 -20.16 21.58 -2.73
CA ALA A 4 -20.91 20.55 -2.01
C ALA A 4 -20.21 20.12 -0.72
N PHE A 5 -18.94 20.50 -0.56
CA PHE A 5 -18.08 20.16 0.56
C PHE A 5 -17.71 21.41 1.37
N ASP A 6 -17.59 21.24 2.68
CA ASP A 6 -17.18 22.31 3.60
C ASP A 6 -15.70 22.61 3.50
N LYS A 7 -14.87 21.58 3.25
CA LYS A 7 -13.43 21.70 3.01
C LYS A 7 -12.88 20.55 2.18
N ILE A 8 -11.71 20.77 1.61
CA ILE A 8 -10.87 19.75 0.96
C ILE A 8 -9.73 19.40 1.89
N VAL A 9 -9.57 18.12 2.21
CA VAL A 9 -8.44 17.61 3.00
C VAL A 9 -7.48 16.88 2.08
N ILE A 10 -6.30 17.45 1.84
CA ILE A 10 -5.25 16.82 1.04
C ILE A 10 -4.35 16.04 1.98
N VAL A 11 -4.36 14.72 1.84
CA VAL A 11 -3.50 13.83 2.64
C VAL A 11 -2.25 13.50 1.84
N THR A 12 -1.12 13.77 2.45
CA THR A 12 0.22 13.54 1.88
C THR A 12 1.01 12.58 2.76
N LYS A 13 2.10 12.08 2.21
CA LYS A 13 3.08 11.28 2.94
C LYS A 13 4.46 11.71 2.47
N GLU A 14 5.40 11.86 3.38
CA GLU A 14 6.78 12.16 3.08
C GLU A 14 7.35 11.25 2.00
N THR A 15 8.13 11.83 1.09
CA THR A 15 8.88 11.07 0.11
C THR A 15 10.07 10.36 0.75
N GLN A 16 10.61 9.35 0.09
CA GLN A 16 11.85 8.71 0.53
C GLN A 16 13.01 9.71 0.56
N MET A 17 13.01 10.68 -0.36
CA MET A 17 13.99 11.78 -0.37
C MET A 17 13.85 12.68 0.85
N ASP A 18 12.63 13.01 1.28
CA ASP A 18 12.40 13.81 2.48
C ASP A 18 12.91 13.09 3.73
N GLN A 19 12.71 11.77 3.81
CA GLN A 19 13.24 10.93 4.90
C GLN A 19 14.78 10.92 4.90
N LEU A 20 15.41 10.80 3.73
CA LEU A 20 16.85 10.85 3.59
C LEU A 20 17.40 12.24 4.00
N VAL A 21 16.75 13.32 3.57
CA VAL A 21 17.15 14.69 3.95
C VAL A 21 16.99 14.91 5.46
N ARG A 22 15.94 14.35 6.06
CA ARG A 22 15.78 14.39 7.53
C ARG A 22 16.91 13.65 8.26
N ALA A 23 17.32 12.49 7.74
CA ALA A 23 18.37 11.68 8.35
C ALA A 23 19.78 12.27 8.15
N PHE A 24 20.04 12.90 7.00
CA PHE A 24 21.37 13.34 6.58
C PHE A 24 21.49 14.85 6.34
N ALA A 25 20.53 15.64 6.76
CA ALA A 25 20.42 17.07 6.63
C ALA A 25 20.33 17.64 5.21
N THR A 26 21.02 17.06 4.21
CA THR A 26 20.97 17.52 2.81
C THR A 26 20.96 16.36 1.83
N LYS A 27 20.43 16.59 0.61
CA LYS A 27 20.47 15.63 -0.49
C LYS A 27 21.90 15.20 -0.83
N SER A 28 22.85 16.11 -0.80
CA SER A 28 24.27 15.84 -1.09
C SER A 28 24.91 14.96 -0.04
N GLN A 29 24.63 15.20 1.24
CA GLN A 29 25.11 14.35 2.33
C GLN A 29 24.45 12.97 2.26
N ALA A 30 23.15 12.88 2.04
CA ALA A 30 22.47 11.60 1.85
C ALA A 30 23.12 10.76 0.75
N LYS A 31 23.37 11.37 -0.42
CA LYS A 31 24.04 10.72 -1.54
C LYS A 31 25.45 10.22 -1.17
N PHE A 32 26.22 11.04 -0.45
CA PHE A 32 27.57 10.69 -0.01
C PHE A 32 27.57 9.52 0.97
N TYR A 33 26.73 9.56 2.02
CA TYR A 33 26.67 8.50 3.03
C TYR A 33 26.13 7.18 2.48
N LEU A 34 25.15 7.20 1.60
CA LEU A 34 24.67 6.00 0.92
C LEU A 34 25.75 5.37 0.05
N ALA A 35 26.49 6.17 -0.71
CA ALA A 35 27.62 5.68 -1.50
C ALA A 35 28.73 5.10 -0.62
N GLN A 36 29.06 5.72 0.50
CA GLN A 36 30.06 5.24 1.46
C GLN A 36 29.62 3.93 2.13
N ALA A 37 28.35 3.82 2.56
CA ALA A 37 27.79 2.61 3.16
C ALA A 37 27.83 1.43 2.20
N ALA A 38 27.51 1.64 0.93
CA ALA A 38 27.60 0.61 -0.10
C ALA A 38 29.05 0.14 -0.35
N GLN A 39 30.02 1.04 -0.29
CA GLN A 39 31.42 0.68 -0.40
C GLN A 39 31.92 -0.12 0.80
N ALA A 40 31.42 0.19 2.00
CA ALA A 40 31.79 -0.52 3.24
C ALA A 40 31.14 -1.93 3.32
N ALA A 41 29.94 -2.10 2.75
CA ALA A 41 29.24 -3.38 2.71
C ALA A 41 29.78 -4.38 1.68
N ALA A 42 30.77 -4.00 0.86
CA ALA A 42 31.41 -4.90 -0.09
C ALA A 42 32.13 -6.03 0.66
N PRO A 43 31.92 -7.33 0.30
CA PRO A 43 32.49 -8.46 1.04
C PRO A 43 34.01 -8.41 1.04
N VAL A 44 34.58 -8.50 2.25
CA VAL A 44 36.05 -8.47 2.51
C VAL A 44 36.75 -9.73 1.99
N ASN A 45 36.04 -10.73 1.49
CA ASN A 45 36.59 -12.04 1.08
C ASN A 45 37.06 -12.09 -0.38
N ALA A 46 37.73 -11.05 -0.86
CA ALA A 46 38.48 -11.15 -2.16
C ALA A 46 39.97 -10.96 -1.93
N GLN A 47 40.61 -11.85 -1.15
CA GLN A 47 42.07 -11.93 -1.03
C GLN A 47 42.77 -12.61 -2.21
N SER A 48 42.08 -12.81 -3.32
CA SER A 48 42.73 -13.29 -4.55
C SER A 48 42.21 -12.57 -5.78
N THR A 49 42.98 -11.66 -6.29
CA THR A 49 42.89 -10.87 -7.53
C THR A 49 42.40 -9.43 -7.36
N GLN A 50 43.34 -8.50 -7.21
CA GLN A 50 43.12 -7.04 -7.16
C GLN A 50 42.29 -6.45 -8.32
N LYS A 51 42.23 -7.10 -9.49
CA LYS A 51 41.42 -6.65 -10.62
C LYS A 51 39.90 -6.89 -10.46
N LYS A 52 39.46 -7.92 -9.71
CA LYS A 52 38.04 -8.22 -9.50
C LYS A 52 37.40 -7.35 -8.39
N ALA A 53 38.19 -6.95 -7.40
CA ALA A 53 37.72 -6.10 -6.30
C ALA A 53 37.37 -4.67 -6.76
N GLY A 54 38.11 -4.10 -7.71
CA GLY A 54 37.82 -2.81 -8.32
C GLY A 54 36.54 -2.79 -9.14
N SER A 55 36.22 -3.89 -9.84
CA SER A 55 34.99 -4.02 -10.61
C SER A 55 33.75 -4.14 -9.73
N ALA A 56 33.81 -4.92 -8.66
CA ALA A 56 32.68 -5.08 -7.73
C ALA A 56 32.33 -3.75 -6.98
N LYS A 57 33.36 -3.02 -6.53
CA LYS A 57 33.17 -1.69 -5.91
C LYS A 57 32.56 -0.67 -6.88
N ASN A 58 32.97 -0.69 -8.14
CA ASN A 58 32.39 0.18 -9.16
C ASN A 58 30.95 -0.17 -9.50
N ILE A 59 30.59 -1.45 -9.54
CA ILE A 59 29.22 -1.89 -9.79
C ILE A 59 28.30 -1.46 -8.64
N GLN A 60 28.68 -1.64 -7.38
CA GLN A 60 27.91 -1.21 -6.23
C GLN A 60 27.75 0.31 -6.15
N ALA A 61 28.81 1.07 -6.39
CA ALA A 61 28.74 2.53 -6.44
C ALA A 61 27.82 3.02 -7.56
N HIS A 62 27.79 2.34 -8.70
CA HIS A 62 26.92 2.65 -9.82
C HIS A 62 25.44 2.32 -9.49
N GLN A 63 25.19 1.20 -8.83
CA GLN A 63 23.83 0.82 -8.36
C GLN A 63 23.28 1.83 -7.36
N VAL A 64 24.04 2.23 -6.34
CA VAL A 64 23.61 3.24 -5.36
C VAL A 64 23.37 4.60 -6.00
N LYS A 65 24.20 4.98 -6.98
CA LYS A 65 23.98 6.24 -7.73
C LYS A 65 22.67 6.18 -8.52
N SER A 66 22.39 5.06 -9.19
CA SER A 66 21.16 4.83 -9.93
C SER A 66 19.94 4.86 -9.00
N GLU A 67 19.99 4.18 -7.85
CA GLU A 67 18.93 4.17 -6.86
C GLU A 67 18.65 5.56 -6.28
N PHE A 68 19.69 6.32 -5.94
CA PHE A 68 19.51 7.70 -5.47
C PHE A 68 18.90 8.62 -6.54
N ASP A 69 19.31 8.46 -7.78
CA ASP A 69 18.79 9.24 -8.90
C ASP A 69 17.32 8.89 -9.16
N GLU A 70 16.91 7.62 -9.02
CA GLU A 70 15.51 7.18 -9.08
C GLU A 70 14.67 7.76 -7.95
N ILE A 71 15.17 7.76 -6.70
CA ILE A 71 14.51 8.39 -5.55
C ILE A 71 14.34 9.90 -5.79
N SER A 72 15.36 10.54 -6.36
CA SER A 72 15.32 11.98 -6.67
C SER A 72 14.30 12.32 -7.75
N LEU A 73 14.19 11.49 -8.79
CA LEU A 73 13.18 11.65 -9.84
C LEU A 73 11.77 11.44 -9.29
N ALA A 74 11.57 10.42 -8.45
CA ALA A 74 10.28 10.17 -7.79
C ALA A 74 9.86 11.33 -6.88
N ASP A 75 10.79 11.92 -6.13
CA ASP A 75 10.56 13.08 -5.27
C ASP A 75 10.14 14.30 -6.11
N SER A 76 10.84 14.54 -7.21
CA SER A 76 10.55 15.67 -8.10
C SER A 76 9.19 15.54 -8.76
N ALA A 77 8.85 14.35 -9.29
CA ALA A 77 7.55 14.06 -9.90
C ALA A 77 6.41 14.23 -8.90
N TYR A 78 6.58 13.74 -7.67
CA TYR A 78 5.58 13.89 -6.62
C TYR A 78 5.35 15.36 -6.23
N LYS A 79 6.43 16.14 -6.04
CA LYS A 79 6.33 17.55 -5.66
C LYS A 79 5.70 18.41 -6.77
N GLU A 80 6.00 18.08 -8.02
CA GLU A 80 5.37 18.70 -9.17
C GLU A 80 3.88 18.35 -9.25
N ALA A 81 3.52 17.08 -9.07
CA ALA A 81 2.15 16.61 -9.01
C ALA A 81 1.34 17.32 -7.91
N LEU A 82 1.91 17.45 -6.71
CA LEU A 82 1.28 18.16 -5.59
C LEU A 82 1.07 19.63 -5.91
N LYS A 83 2.06 20.30 -6.46
CA LYS A 83 1.97 21.71 -6.88
C LYS A 83 0.88 21.90 -7.93
N ASN A 84 0.82 21.04 -8.95
CA ASN A 84 -0.16 21.11 -10.03
C ASN A 84 -1.58 20.84 -9.50
N LEU A 85 -1.76 19.87 -8.59
CA LEU A 85 -3.03 19.60 -7.93
C LEU A 85 -3.50 20.80 -7.10
N GLN A 86 -2.63 21.39 -6.30
CA GLN A 86 -2.94 22.58 -5.50
C GLN A 86 -3.33 23.77 -6.37
N SER A 87 -2.64 23.96 -7.49
CA SER A 87 -2.90 25.07 -8.44
C SER A 87 -4.27 24.96 -9.12
N ALA A 88 -4.85 23.75 -9.18
CA ALA A 88 -6.18 23.55 -9.75
C ALA A 88 -7.31 23.97 -8.79
N ILE A 89 -7.00 24.12 -7.51
CA ILE A 89 -7.99 24.48 -6.48
C ILE A 89 -8.10 26.01 -6.42
N PRO A 90 -9.25 26.60 -6.75
CA PRO A 90 -9.42 28.05 -6.74
C PRO A 90 -9.26 28.65 -5.34
N ALA A 91 -8.76 29.88 -5.28
CA ALA A 91 -8.77 30.68 -4.06
C ALA A 91 -10.22 30.83 -3.53
N GLY A 92 -10.40 30.65 -2.21
CA GLY A 92 -11.71 30.74 -1.55
C GLY A 92 -12.33 29.39 -1.21
N ILE A 93 -11.77 28.27 -1.65
CA ILE A 93 -12.10 26.96 -1.14
C ILE A 93 -11.24 26.67 0.09
N ASN A 94 -11.86 26.22 1.17
CA ASN A 94 -11.14 25.81 2.38
C ASN A 94 -10.34 24.54 2.11
N VAL A 95 -9.01 24.62 2.20
CA VAL A 95 -8.11 23.49 1.97
C VAL A 95 -7.25 23.26 3.21
N GLN A 96 -7.22 22.03 3.69
CA GLN A 96 -6.38 21.59 4.78
C GLN A 96 -5.39 20.53 4.29
N HIS A 97 -4.11 20.70 4.62
CA HIS A 97 -3.07 19.73 4.33
C HIS A 97 -2.73 18.98 5.60
N ILE A 98 -2.72 17.64 5.52
CA ILE A 98 -2.30 16.79 6.60
C ILE A 98 -1.28 15.75 6.12
N ASP A 99 -0.28 15.49 6.94
CA ASP A 99 0.56 14.32 6.74
C ASP A 99 -0.15 13.07 7.25
N TRP A 100 0.05 11.94 6.59
CA TRP A 100 -0.58 10.66 6.90
C TRP A 100 -0.36 10.20 8.36
N SER A 101 0.72 10.63 8.99
CA SER A 101 1.03 10.28 10.39
C SER A 101 0.02 10.88 11.40
N TYR A 102 -0.70 11.93 11.00
CA TYR A 102 -1.73 12.55 11.84
C TYR A 102 -3.13 11.93 11.65
N LEU A 103 -3.31 11.00 10.70
CA LEU A 103 -4.62 10.35 10.48
C LEU A 103 -5.24 9.75 11.75
N PRO A 104 -4.49 9.10 12.66
CA PRO A 104 -5.09 8.51 13.87
C PRO A 104 -5.72 9.53 14.82
N THR A 105 -5.34 10.79 14.74
CA THR A 105 -5.81 11.87 15.62
C THR A 105 -6.61 12.94 14.88
N PHE A 106 -6.73 12.81 13.57
CA PHE A 106 -7.44 13.78 12.75
C PHE A 106 -8.94 13.45 12.67
N LEU A 107 -9.77 14.46 12.91
CA LEU A 107 -11.22 14.32 12.80
C LEU A 107 -11.69 14.88 11.46
N PHE A 108 -12.16 13.99 10.61
CA PHE A 108 -12.80 14.36 9.37
C PHE A 108 -14.23 14.85 9.62
N GLY A 109 -14.59 15.97 9.01
CA GLY A 109 -15.98 16.45 8.99
C GLY A 109 -16.85 15.60 8.07
N GLU A 110 -18.17 15.62 8.29
CA GLU A 110 -19.12 14.84 7.47
C GLU A 110 -19.10 15.24 5.99
N LYS A 111 -18.87 16.51 5.70
CA LYS A 111 -18.81 17.06 4.35
C LYS A 111 -17.38 17.39 3.89
N ASP A 112 -16.41 16.63 4.33
CA ASP A 112 -15.06 16.78 3.82
C ASP A 112 -14.89 16.01 2.50
N LEU A 113 -14.22 16.64 1.53
CA LEU A 113 -13.68 15.95 0.36
C LEU A 113 -12.23 15.57 0.65
N VAL A 114 -11.91 14.29 0.63
CA VAL A 114 -10.56 13.82 0.92
C VAL A 114 -9.81 13.54 -0.37
N ILE A 115 -8.63 14.12 -0.54
CA ILE A 115 -7.76 13.85 -1.68
C ILE A 115 -6.54 13.06 -1.20
N ALA A 116 -6.36 11.88 -1.75
CA ALA A 116 -5.18 11.05 -1.53
C ALA A 116 -4.23 11.18 -2.73
N LEU A 117 -3.10 11.86 -2.55
CA LEU A 117 -2.08 11.99 -3.59
C LEU A 117 -0.87 11.14 -3.22
N ARG A 118 -0.82 9.91 -3.69
CA ARG A 118 0.34 9.00 -3.61
C ARG A 118 0.01 7.62 -4.20
N GLN A 119 0.62 6.56 -3.66
CA GLN A 119 0.38 5.15 -3.99
C GLN A 119 -0.87 4.60 -3.30
N ASP A 120 -1.37 3.47 -3.78
CA ASP A 120 -2.55 2.75 -3.27
C ASP A 120 -2.58 2.62 -1.74
N GLY A 121 -1.42 2.37 -1.12
CA GLY A 121 -1.30 2.24 0.33
C GLY A 121 -1.73 3.47 1.12
N LEU A 122 -1.67 4.67 0.56
CA LEU A 122 -2.18 5.87 1.22
C LEU A 122 -3.71 5.88 1.25
N VAL A 123 -4.36 5.52 0.13
CA VAL A 123 -5.83 5.40 0.03
C VAL A 123 -6.36 4.45 1.09
N ILE A 124 -5.75 3.26 1.19
CA ILE A 124 -6.10 2.23 2.17
C ILE A 124 -5.96 2.74 3.60
N ASN A 125 -4.89 3.48 3.89
CA ASN A 125 -4.67 4.03 5.22
C ASN A 125 -5.66 5.14 5.57
N ILE A 126 -6.04 5.99 4.63
CA ILE A 126 -7.05 7.04 4.83
C ILE A 126 -8.43 6.41 5.07
N ALA A 127 -8.83 5.45 4.24
CA ALA A 127 -10.16 4.85 4.28
C ALA A 127 -10.53 4.24 5.64
N LYS A 128 -9.54 3.84 6.45
CA LYS A 128 -9.77 3.32 7.81
C LYS A 128 -10.36 4.35 8.79
N TYR A 129 -10.18 5.64 8.50
CA TYR A 129 -10.56 6.76 9.37
C TYR A 129 -11.76 7.54 8.85
N LEU A 130 -12.29 7.12 7.70
CA LEU A 130 -13.48 7.73 7.09
C LEU A 130 -14.73 6.92 7.40
N SER A 131 -15.87 7.57 7.39
CA SER A 131 -17.19 6.95 7.47
C SER A 131 -17.86 6.94 6.10
N GLU A 132 -18.25 8.11 5.61
CA GLU A 132 -18.94 8.28 4.32
C GLU A 132 -18.27 9.33 3.42
N GLN A 133 -17.19 9.95 3.89
CA GLN A 133 -16.48 10.96 3.12
C GLN A 133 -15.88 10.34 1.85
N PRO A 134 -16.08 10.95 0.68
CA PRO A 134 -15.50 10.47 -0.56
C PRO A 134 -14.00 10.71 -0.61
N ILE A 135 -13.27 9.76 -1.19
CA ILE A 135 -11.84 9.89 -1.49
C ILE A 135 -11.67 10.08 -2.99
N VAL A 136 -11.00 11.15 -3.37
CA VAL A 136 -10.43 11.31 -4.71
C VAL A 136 -8.98 10.83 -4.68
N ALA A 137 -8.75 9.66 -5.23
CA ALA A 137 -7.44 9.04 -5.23
C ALA A 137 -6.69 9.39 -6.51
N VAL A 138 -5.58 10.11 -6.37
CA VAL A 138 -4.81 10.67 -7.49
C VAL A 138 -3.43 10.04 -7.56
N ASN A 139 -3.10 9.49 -8.74
CA ASN A 139 -1.77 8.95 -9.04
C ASN A 139 -0.81 10.09 -9.43
N PRO A 140 0.24 10.34 -8.64
CA PRO A 140 1.20 11.41 -8.93
C PRO A 140 2.18 11.05 -10.06
N ASP A 141 2.37 9.76 -10.34
CA ASP A 141 3.36 9.27 -11.30
C ASP A 141 2.87 7.97 -11.96
N PRO A 142 1.95 8.07 -12.96
CA PRO A 142 1.40 6.89 -13.64
C PRO A 142 2.43 6.07 -14.42
N ALA A 143 3.58 6.66 -14.75
CA ALA A 143 4.66 5.92 -15.42
C ALA A 143 5.37 4.93 -14.47
N ARG A 144 5.31 5.18 -13.16
CA ARG A 144 5.99 4.37 -12.14
C ARG A 144 5.04 3.50 -11.35
N TYR A 145 3.79 3.93 -11.14
CA TYR A 145 2.81 3.24 -10.28
C TYR A 145 1.59 2.83 -11.09
N ASP A 146 1.24 1.55 -11.03
CA ASP A 146 0.03 1.02 -11.68
C ASP A 146 -1.24 1.68 -11.14
N GLY A 147 -1.29 1.99 -9.85
CA GLY A 147 -2.35 2.77 -9.22
C GLY A 147 -3.73 2.10 -9.33
N VAL A 148 -3.86 0.84 -8.89
CA VAL A 148 -5.14 0.08 -8.97
C VAL A 148 -6.27 0.81 -8.24
N LEU A 149 -5.97 1.49 -7.13
CA LEU A 149 -6.92 2.29 -6.35
C LEU A 149 -6.84 3.79 -6.67
N LEU A 150 -6.09 4.20 -7.70
CA LEU A 150 -5.84 5.58 -8.07
C LEU A 150 -6.38 5.85 -9.48
N PRO A 151 -7.71 5.96 -9.66
CA PRO A 151 -8.31 6.09 -10.99
C PRO A 151 -8.01 7.42 -11.68
N PHE A 152 -7.51 8.43 -10.95
CA PHE A 152 -7.23 9.74 -11.50
C PHE A 152 -5.74 10.01 -11.58
N THR A 153 -5.30 10.64 -12.67
CA THR A 153 -4.05 11.38 -12.74
C THR A 153 -4.28 12.82 -12.25
N VAL A 154 -3.20 13.59 -12.07
CA VAL A 154 -3.34 15.03 -11.75
C VAL A 154 -4.06 15.77 -12.88
N GLY A 155 -3.84 15.39 -14.16
CA GLY A 155 -4.53 15.96 -15.31
C GLY A 155 -6.04 15.69 -15.26
N ASP A 156 -6.45 14.46 -14.97
CA ASP A 156 -7.86 14.09 -14.83
C ASP A 156 -8.52 14.85 -13.68
N PHE A 157 -7.86 14.92 -12.52
CA PHE A 157 -8.35 15.69 -11.38
C PHE A 157 -8.60 17.16 -11.78
N ASN A 158 -7.63 17.82 -12.42
CA ASN A 158 -7.75 19.20 -12.82
C ASN A 158 -8.88 19.42 -13.83
N HIS A 159 -9.05 18.47 -14.78
CA HIS A 159 -10.12 18.53 -15.77
C HIS A 159 -11.52 18.39 -15.14
N HIS A 160 -11.66 17.49 -14.15
CA HIS A 160 -12.93 17.20 -13.51
C HIS A 160 -13.17 17.98 -12.20
N PHE A 161 -12.25 18.80 -11.77
CA PHE A 161 -12.28 19.47 -10.46
C PHE A 161 -13.61 20.19 -10.19
N ARG A 162 -14.14 20.92 -11.16
CA ARG A 162 -15.41 21.67 -10.99
C ARG A 162 -16.57 20.73 -10.68
N ARG A 163 -16.67 19.60 -11.40
CA ARG A 163 -17.71 18.60 -11.19
C ARG A 163 -17.55 17.88 -9.86
N ILE A 164 -16.32 17.58 -9.48
CA ILE A 164 -16.01 16.95 -8.19
C ILE A 164 -16.49 17.87 -7.05
N VAL A 165 -16.12 19.15 -7.09
CA VAL A 165 -16.46 20.10 -6.01
C VAL A 165 -17.96 20.45 -5.97
N SER A 166 -18.65 20.45 -7.10
CA SER A 166 -20.11 20.62 -7.12
C SER A 166 -20.91 19.38 -6.69
N GLY A 167 -20.24 18.24 -6.45
CA GLY A 167 -20.90 16.99 -6.09
C GLY A 167 -21.46 16.21 -7.29
N GLU A 168 -21.09 16.58 -8.52
CA GLU A 168 -21.57 15.94 -9.75
C GLU A 168 -20.68 14.75 -10.15
N PHE A 169 -20.64 13.70 -9.33
CA PHE A 169 -19.83 12.51 -9.58
C PHE A 169 -20.51 11.24 -9.06
N GLY A 170 -20.15 10.11 -9.63
CA GLY A 170 -20.47 8.80 -9.08
C GLY A 170 -19.40 8.36 -8.08
N VAL A 171 -19.79 7.59 -7.09
CA VAL A 171 -18.89 6.95 -6.12
C VAL A 171 -18.87 5.45 -6.33
N SER A 172 -17.69 4.86 -6.20
CA SER A 172 -17.54 3.40 -6.08
C SER A 172 -17.42 3.07 -4.60
N ALA A 173 -18.37 2.30 -4.08
CA ALA A 173 -18.30 1.80 -2.72
C ALA A 173 -17.21 0.73 -2.60
N ILE A 174 -16.60 0.63 -1.43
CA ILE A 174 -15.66 -0.44 -1.09
C ILE A 174 -16.10 -1.13 0.19
N THR A 175 -16.01 -2.45 0.21
CA THR A 175 -16.25 -3.25 1.41
C THR A 175 -15.02 -3.24 2.30
N ILE A 176 -15.20 -2.89 3.57
CA ILE A 176 -14.16 -2.90 4.60
C ILE A 176 -14.40 -4.10 5.53
N ALA A 177 -13.38 -4.90 5.77
CA ALA A 177 -13.43 -5.97 6.75
C ALA A 177 -13.33 -5.38 8.17
N LYS A 178 -14.17 -5.89 9.08
CA LYS A 178 -14.15 -5.54 10.50
C LYS A 178 -13.88 -6.79 11.34
N ALA A 179 -12.82 -6.77 12.11
CA ALA A 179 -12.61 -7.74 13.18
C ALA A 179 -13.05 -7.15 14.51
N SER A 180 -13.82 -7.92 15.27
CA SER A 180 -14.22 -7.59 16.64
C SER A 180 -13.59 -8.59 17.60
N LEU A 181 -12.93 -8.09 18.65
CA LEU A 181 -12.26 -8.88 19.65
C LEU A 181 -13.18 -9.09 20.86
N ASN A 182 -12.89 -10.09 21.67
CA ASN A 182 -13.67 -10.44 22.87
C ASN A 182 -13.61 -9.37 23.98
N ASP A 183 -12.62 -8.47 23.93
CA ASP A 183 -12.49 -7.32 24.84
C ASP A 183 -13.22 -6.08 24.34
N GLY A 184 -13.97 -6.18 23.23
CA GLY A 184 -14.71 -5.08 22.60
C GLY A 184 -13.90 -4.22 21.64
N GLN A 185 -12.60 -4.43 21.50
CA GLN A 185 -11.81 -3.73 20.51
C GLN A 185 -12.20 -4.13 19.08
N THR A 186 -12.04 -3.20 18.13
CA THR A 186 -12.31 -3.46 16.72
C THR A 186 -11.16 -3.01 15.85
N ILE A 187 -10.91 -3.76 14.78
CA ILE A 187 -9.90 -3.44 13.77
C ILE A 187 -10.57 -3.43 12.40
N HIS A 188 -10.29 -2.41 11.59
CA HIS A 188 -10.77 -2.32 10.22
C HIS A 188 -9.64 -2.56 9.22
N GLY A 189 -9.92 -3.36 8.20
CA GLY A 189 -9.00 -3.65 7.11
C GLY A 189 -9.64 -3.35 5.76
N VAL A 190 -9.03 -2.45 4.99
CA VAL A 190 -9.50 -2.12 3.62
C VAL A 190 -9.09 -3.22 2.64
N ASN A 191 -7.85 -3.72 2.75
CA ASN A 191 -7.39 -4.85 1.95
C ASN A 191 -7.59 -6.17 2.66
N ASP A 192 -6.84 -6.36 3.74
CA ASP A 192 -6.75 -7.63 4.44
C ASP A 192 -6.66 -7.42 5.95
N ILE A 193 -7.17 -8.39 6.71
CA ILE A 193 -6.88 -8.54 8.14
C ILE A 193 -6.08 -9.83 8.28
N PHE A 194 -4.90 -9.71 8.87
CA PHE A 194 -4.06 -10.86 9.22
C PHE A 194 -4.24 -11.22 10.69
N ILE A 195 -4.46 -12.50 10.95
CA ILE A 195 -4.57 -13.08 12.27
C ILE A 195 -3.47 -14.12 12.41
N GLY A 196 -2.50 -13.86 13.27
CA GLY A 196 -1.35 -14.73 13.42
C GLY A 196 -0.31 -14.20 14.39
N PRO A 197 0.79 -14.92 14.62
CA PRO A 197 1.85 -14.51 15.52
C PRO A 197 2.67 -13.36 14.93
N ARG A 198 3.27 -12.55 15.79
CA ARG A 198 4.20 -11.49 15.41
C ARG A 198 5.56 -12.01 14.91
N THR A 199 5.87 -13.24 15.20
CA THR A 199 7.14 -13.90 14.89
C THR A 199 6.88 -15.13 14.02
N HIS A 200 7.93 -15.73 13.45
CA HIS A 200 7.85 -16.93 12.60
C HIS A 200 7.63 -18.21 13.44
N THR A 201 6.61 -18.21 14.30
CA THR A 201 6.20 -19.37 15.08
C THR A 201 4.89 -19.93 14.55
N SER A 202 4.62 -21.21 14.79
CA SER A 202 3.35 -21.81 14.39
C SER A 202 2.19 -21.15 15.12
N PHE A 203 1.21 -20.70 14.34
CA PHE A 203 -0.08 -20.21 14.84
C PHE A 203 -1.02 -21.38 15.04
N ARG A 204 -1.54 -21.53 16.26
CA ARG A 204 -2.50 -22.58 16.61
C ARG A 204 -3.80 -21.94 17.03
N CYS A 205 -4.90 -22.33 16.40
CA CYS A 205 -6.22 -21.77 16.67
C CYS A 205 -7.33 -22.74 16.32
N ASN A 206 -8.51 -22.53 16.89
CA ASN A 206 -9.75 -23.10 16.39
C ASN A 206 -10.41 -22.11 15.43
N VAL A 207 -10.76 -22.59 14.26
CA VAL A 207 -11.53 -21.84 13.26
C VAL A 207 -12.94 -22.41 13.25
N SER A 208 -13.93 -21.57 13.53
CA SER A 208 -15.34 -21.91 13.39
C SER A 208 -15.95 -21.11 12.26
N PHE A 209 -16.50 -21.80 11.26
CA PHE A 209 -17.11 -21.17 10.08
C PHE A 209 -18.29 -22.01 9.59
N MET A 210 -19.44 -21.39 9.40
CA MET A 210 -20.68 -22.03 8.92
C MET A 210 -21.04 -23.32 9.70
N GLY A 211 -20.89 -23.30 11.03
CA GLY A 211 -21.21 -24.42 11.90
C GLY A 211 -20.19 -25.58 11.87
N ARG A 212 -19.06 -25.40 11.20
CA ARG A 212 -17.92 -26.32 11.25
C ARG A 212 -16.82 -25.76 12.13
N GLU A 213 -16.17 -26.61 12.88
CA GLU A 213 -15.00 -26.22 13.68
C GLU A 213 -13.79 -27.06 13.26
N GLU A 214 -12.66 -26.40 13.20
CA GLU A 214 -11.41 -27.07 12.85
C GLU A 214 -10.24 -26.47 13.62
N TYR A 215 -9.41 -27.36 14.20
CA TYR A 215 -8.18 -26.97 14.86
C TYR A 215 -7.07 -26.85 13.81
N GLN A 216 -6.49 -25.68 13.69
CA GLN A 216 -5.46 -25.35 12.71
C GLN A 216 -4.10 -25.16 13.38
N SER A 217 -3.04 -25.66 12.71
CA SER A 217 -1.66 -25.27 12.92
C SER A 217 -1.12 -24.71 11.62
N SER A 218 -0.73 -23.44 11.60
CA SER A 218 -0.45 -22.72 10.35
C SER A 218 0.49 -21.54 10.59
N SER A 219 0.75 -20.76 9.55
CA SER A 219 1.43 -19.46 9.66
C SER A 219 0.45 -18.29 9.88
N GLY A 220 -0.83 -18.56 10.11
CA GLY A 220 -1.88 -17.59 10.36
C GLY A 220 -3.00 -17.61 9.32
N ILE A 221 -3.98 -16.75 9.53
CA ILE A 221 -5.15 -16.61 8.68
C ILE A 221 -5.15 -15.22 8.06
N ILE A 222 -5.45 -15.13 6.79
CA ILE A 222 -5.72 -13.88 6.11
C ILE A 222 -7.19 -13.80 5.73
N VAL A 223 -7.83 -12.67 6.03
CA VAL A 223 -9.20 -12.38 5.63
C VAL A 223 -9.15 -11.20 4.67
N SER A 224 -9.55 -11.41 3.44
CA SER A 224 -9.41 -10.44 2.34
C SER A 224 -10.75 -9.87 1.90
N THR A 225 -10.73 -8.58 1.58
CA THR A 225 -11.81 -7.84 0.91
C THR A 225 -11.63 -7.89 -0.61
N GLY A 226 -12.59 -7.35 -1.36
CA GLY A 226 -12.44 -7.16 -2.81
C GLY A 226 -11.21 -6.32 -3.19
N CYS A 227 -10.88 -5.29 -2.41
CA CYS A 227 -9.66 -4.49 -2.61
C CYS A 227 -8.40 -5.34 -2.36
N GLY A 228 -8.38 -6.13 -1.30
CA GLY A 228 -7.28 -7.03 -0.94
C GLY A 228 -7.05 -8.17 -1.94
N SER A 229 -8.10 -8.53 -2.70
CA SER A 229 -8.05 -9.61 -3.68
C SER A 229 -7.01 -9.44 -4.79
N THR A 230 -6.52 -8.22 -4.99
CA THR A 230 -5.44 -7.89 -5.94
C THR A 230 -4.06 -7.81 -5.31
N GLY A 231 -3.97 -7.89 -3.97
CA GLY A 231 -2.77 -7.75 -3.16
C GLY A 231 -2.26 -9.07 -2.58
N TRP A 232 -2.22 -9.16 -1.25
CA TRP A 232 -1.66 -10.32 -0.53
C TRP A 232 -2.43 -11.60 -0.80
N PHE A 233 -3.76 -11.56 -0.81
CA PHE A 233 -4.58 -12.72 -1.14
C PHE A 233 -4.23 -13.29 -2.54
N ARG A 234 -4.06 -12.43 -3.55
CA ARG A 234 -3.60 -12.84 -4.88
C ARG A 234 -2.25 -13.56 -4.82
N SER A 235 -1.31 -13.06 -4.01
CA SER A 235 0.00 -13.69 -3.87
C SER A 235 -0.09 -15.09 -3.30
N ILE A 236 -1.00 -15.33 -2.33
CA ILE A 236 -1.25 -16.67 -1.76
C ILE A 236 -1.80 -17.61 -2.82
N VAL A 237 -2.85 -17.18 -3.54
CA VAL A 237 -3.47 -17.98 -4.60
C VAL A 237 -2.46 -18.30 -5.71
N GLU A 238 -1.68 -17.32 -6.15
CA GLU A 238 -0.66 -17.52 -7.18
C GLU A 238 0.47 -18.42 -6.71
N GLY A 239 0.89 -18.32 -5.45
CA GLY A 239 1.88 -19.20 -4.84
C GLY A 239 1.40 -20.64 -4.80
N ALA A 240 0.18 -20.90 -4.30
CA ALA A 240 -0.43 -22.22 -4.26
C ALA A 240 -0.55 -22.82 -5.67
N ARG A 241 -0.98 -22.03 -6.65
CA ARG A 241 -1.10 -22.42 -8.05
C ARG A 241 0.24 -22.84 -8.65
N ARG A 242 1.31 -22.08 -8.40
CA ARG A 242 2.66 -22.41 -8.90
C ARG A 242 3.22 -23.68 -8.29
N ILE A 243 2.95 -23.92 -7.00
CA ILE A 243 3.34 -25.16 -6.33
C ILE A 243 2.59 -26.33 -6.94
N SER A 244 1.26 -26.26 -7.05
CA SER A 244 0.44 -27.32 -7.64
C SER A 244 0.83 -27.63 -9.09
N SER A 245 1.08 -26.60 -9.92
CA SER A 245 1.50 -26.79 -11.31
C SER A 245 2.90 -27.42 -11.45
N GLY A 246 3.74 -27.31 -10.44
CA GLY A 246 5.06 -27.95 -10.40
C GLY A 246 4.97 -29.47 -10.16
N PHE A 247 3.90 -29.95 -9.55
CA PHE A 247 3.67 -31.38 -9.30
C PHE A 247 2.80 -32.04 -10.37
N ASP A 248 1.81 -31.31 -10.88
CA ASP A 248 0.94 -31.76 -11.97
C ASP A 248 1.36 -31.06 -13.27
N ASN A 249 1.80 -31.79 -14.28
CA ASN A 249 2.10 -31.24 -15.61
C ASN A 249 0.87 -30.62 -16.33
N ALA A 250 -0.23 -30.41 -15.62
CA ALA A 250 -1.45 -29.77 -16.10
C ALA A 250 -1.32 -28.26 -16.08
N LYS A 251 -1.73 -27.57 -17.16
CA LYS A 251 -1.87 -26.11 -17.16
C LYS A 251 -2.88 -25.72 -16.09
N PRO A 252 -2.50 -24.96 -15.05
CA PRO A 252 -3.43 -24.58 -14.02
C PRO A 252 -4.56 -23.75 -14.61
N ALA A 253 -5.79 -24.05 -14.21
CA ALA A 253 -6.94 -23.24 -14.55
C ALA A 253 -6.70 -21.79 -14.11
N LYS A 254 -7.11 -20.81 -14.93
CA LYS A 254 -7.11 -19.41 -14.53
C LYS A 254 -8.17 -19.20 -13.45
N GLU A 255 -7.82 -19.44 -12.20
CA GLU A 255 -8.70 -19.12 -11.10
C GLU A 255 -8.65 -17.61 -10.87
N GLN A 256 -9.81 -16.98 -10.88
CA GLN A 256 -9.91 -15.55 -10.62
C GLN A 256 -9.87 -15.35 -9.11
N SER A 257 -8.70 -14.96 -8.59
CA SER A 257 -8.58 -14.51 -7.19
C SER A 257 -9.26 -13.16 -6.95
N ARG A 258 -9.55 -12.42 -8.03
CA ARG A 258 -10.11 -11.06 -7.96
C ARG A 258 -11.64 -11.11 -7.90
N PHE A 259 -12.21 -10.38 -6.93
CA PHE A 259 -13.64 -10.16 -6.80
C PHE A 259 -13.96 -8.66 -6.59
N PRO A 260 -15.23 -8.22 -6.77
CA PRO A 260 -15.62 -6.81 -6.74
C PRO A 260 -15.25 -6.12 -5.42
N TRP A 261 -14.89 -4.83 -5.50
CA TRP A 261 -14.53 -4.04 -4.32
C TRP A 261 -15.70 -3.84 -3.36
N ASP A 262 -16.91 -3.80 -3.87
CA ASP A 262 -18.18 -3.67 -3.16
C ASP A 262 -18.83 -5.02 -2.82
N ALA A 263 -18.09 -6.13 -2.96
CA ALA A 263 -18.61 -7.46 -2.66
C ALA A 263 -19.16 -7.53 -1.23
N ASN A 264 -20.32 -8.15 -1.06
CA ASN A 264 -20.97 -8.35 0.24
C ASN A 264 -20.41 -9.54 1.03
N HIS A 265 -19.24 -10.03 0.67
CA HIS A 265 -18.55 -11.14 1.30
C HIS A 265 -17.04 -10.88 1.42
N LEU A 266 -16.41 -11.63 2.29
CA LEU A 266 -14.97 -11.69 2.47
C LEU A 266 -14.48 -13.08 2.11
N PHE A 267 -13.24 -13.20 1.63
CA PHE A 267 -12.55 -14.46 1.52
C PHE A 267 -11.54 -14.61 2.64
N PHE A 268 -11.41 -15.81 3.19
CA PHE A 268 -10.30 -16.10 4.09
C PHE A 268 -9.49 -17.29 3.58
N SER A 269 -8.23 -17.33 3.96
CA SER A 269 -7.32 -18.44 3.68
C SER A 269 -6.44 -18.68 4.89
N VAL A 270 -6.30 -19.96 5.26
CA VAL A 270 -5.28 -20.39 6.22
C VAL A 270 -3.96 -20.47 5.48
N ARG A 271 -2.95 -19.78 5.98
CA ARG A 271 -1.62 -19.75 5.36
C ARG A 271 -0.78 -20.91 5.80
N GLU A 272 -0.21 -21.63 4.83
CA GLU A 272 0.74 -22.72 5.09
C GLU A 272 0.23 -23.68 6.18
N PRO A 273 -0.99 -24.25 5.98
CA PRO A 273 -1.56 -25.17 6.96
C PRO A 273 -0.67 -26.40 7.09
N PHE A 274 -0.45 -26.83 8.32
CA PHE A 274 0.34 -28.01 8.62
C PHE A 274 -0.57 -29.11 9.15
N GLU A 275 -0.77 -30.14 8.31
CA GLU A 275 -1.54 -31.33 8.72
C GLU A 275 -0.73 -32.15 9.72
N SER A 276 -1.38 -32.51 10.82
CA SER A 276 -0.80 -33.35 11.86
C SER A 276 -1.85 -34.32 12.46
N LYS A 277 -1.45 -35.14 13.39
CA LYS A 277 -2.41 -36.02 14.10
C LYS A 277 -3.49 -35.25 14.88
N THR A 278 -3.25 -33.98 15.17
CA THR A 278 -4.14 -33.13 15.99
C THR A 278 -4.66 -31.90 15.25
N SER A 279 -4.20 -31.63 14.04
CA SER A 279 -4.70 -30.56 13.16
C SER A 279 -5.05 -31.13 11.79
N LYS A 280 -6.24 -30.84 11.32
CA LYS A 280 -6.70 -31.19 9.96
C LYS A 280 -6.66 -29.91 9.10
N THR A 281 -6.53 -30.09 7.81
CA THR A 281 -6.62 -29.00 6.82
C THR A 281 -7.90 -29.12 6.01
#